data_d3ae435ca2c68ec8664d3b8371c92b84
#
_entry.id   d3ae435ca2c68ec8664d3b8371c92b84
#
_cell.length_a   1.000
_cell.length_b   1.000
_cell.length_c   1.000
_cell.angle_alpha   90.00
_cell.angle_beta   90.00
_cell.angle_gamma   90.00
#
_symmetry.space_group_name_H-M   'P 1'
#
loop_
_entity.id
_entity.type
_entity.pdbx_description
1 polymer ?
#
loop_
_entity_poly.entity_id
_entity_poly.type
_entity_poly.pdbx_seq_one_letter_code
_entity_poly.pdbx_strand_id
1 'polypeptide(L)'
;MPVLYHWGPDVETANKANWVIGNFTVPSAWFDSLNALCCIALGPVLAAYWTKRANSPKGDLSMFKKTALGMLLLGAAFGVMALAEVVRGDGQANLMWIVMVGILMSVGEMVFSPLGNSFISKFSPAKVLGLMMGVWPFAVFIAGKCYGYLYEFLSKYSFAPAYAVVGGIVVACGVVLWSMDKKLNTLVEDENEDEALNA
;
A
#
# COMPACT_ATOMS: atom_id res chain seq x y z
N MET A 1 -0.11 6.96 -11.90
CA MET A 1 0.93 5.92 -11.95
C MET A 1 2.00 6.33 -12.94
N PRO A 2 3.09 6.91 -12.46
CA PRO A 2 4.07 7.60 -13.31
C PRO A 2 4.92 6.68 -14.19
N VAL A 3 5.07 5.40 -13.84
CA VAL A 3 5.84 4.44 -14.68
C VAL A 3 5.32 4.32 -16.11
N LEU A 4 4.08 4.74 -16.32
CA LEU A 4 3.38 4.61 -17.60
C LEU A 4 3.00 5.94 -18.20
N TYR A 5 3.08 6.98 -17.41
CA TYR A 5 2.86 8.33 -17.87
C TYR A 5 4.21 9.02 -18.01
N HIS A 6 4.61 9.24 -19.21
CA HIS A 6 5.61 10.25 -19.51
C HIS A 6 4.90 11.60 -19.31
N TRP A 7 5.09 12.21 -18.17
CA TRP A 7 4.52 13.51 -17.86
C TRP A 7 5.35 14.59 -18.55
N GLY A 8 5.04 14.83 -19.80
CA GLY A 8 5.63 15.85 -20.62
C GLY A 8 4.64 16.27 -21.69
N PRO A 9 4.96 17.25 -22.55
CA PRO A 9 4.11 17.69 -23.65
C PRO A 9 3.72 16.57 -24.61
N ASP A 10 4.46 15.43 -24.59
CA ASP A 10 4.23 14.29 -25.48
C ASP A 10 3.41 13.16 -24.84
N VAL A 11 2.83 13.39 -23.65
CA VAL A 11 2.03 12.39 -22.90
C VAL A 11 0.92 11.79 -23.75
N GLU A 12 0.29 12.59 -24.56
CA GLU A 12 -0.82 12.14 -25.40
C GLU A 12 -0.35 11.18 -26.50
N THR A 13 0.82 11.42 -27.05
CA THR A 13 1.44 10.57 -28.08
C THR A 13 2.01 9.28 -27.47
N ALA A 14 2.64 9.37 -26.29
CA ALA A 14 3.16 8.23 -25.58
C ALA A 14 2.03 7.29 -25.08
N ASN A 15 0.91 7.83 -24.63
CA ASN A 15 -0.25 7.05 -24.21
C ASN A 15 -0.92 6.33 -25.39
N LYS A 16 -0.95 6.91 -26.57
CA LYS A 16 -1.58 6.28 -27.75
C LYS A 16 -0.83 5.06 -28.27
N ALA A 17 0.47 4.98 -28.05
CA ALA A 17 1.30 3.96 -28.68
C ALA A 17 1.32 2.60 -27.94
N ASN A 18 1.06 2.55 -26.61
CA ASN A 18 1.27 1.35 -25.78
C ASN A 18 0.03 0.67 -25.25
N TRP A 19 -1.11 1.28 -25.41
CA TRP A 19 -2.35 0.85 -24.77
C TRP A 19 -3.36 0.34 -25.79
N VAL A 20 -2.87 -0.15 -26.93
CA VAL A 20 -3.72 -0.64 -28.02
C VAL A 20 -3.73 -2.16 -27.99
N ILE A 21 -4.88 -2.74 -27.74
CA ILE A 21 -5.16 -4.15 -27.90
C ILE A 21 -6.00 -4.29 -29.17
N GLY A 22 -5.36 -4.66 -30.28
CA GLY A 22 -6.00 -4.61 -31.59
C GLY A 22 -6.34 -3.16 -32.00
N ASN A 23 -7.62 -2.86 -32.17
CA ASN A 23 -8.10 -1.51 -32.49
C ASN A 23 -8.61 -0.72 -31.25
N PHE A 24 -8.47 -1.27 -30.05
CA PHE A 24 -8.99 -0.68 -28.82
C PHE A 24 -7.86 -0.05 -28.01
N THR A 25 -7.97 1.26 -27.77
CA THR A 25 -7.04 1.98 -26.88
C THR A 25 -7.57 1.87 -25.45
N VAL A 26 -6.78 1.28 -24.55
CA VAL A 26 -7.15 1.12 -23.14
C VAL A 26 -7.08 2.48 -22.43
N PRO A 27 -8.17 3.00 -21.86
CA PRO A 27 -8.14 4.24 -21.10
C PRO A 27 -7.31 4.10 -19.83
N SER A 28 -6.54 5.12 -19.48
CA SER A 28 -5.73 5.14 -18.25
C SER A 28 -6.56 4.93 -16.98
N ALA A 29 -7.80 5.40 -16.95
CA ALA A 29 -8.72 5.22 -15.83
C ALA A 29 -9.06 3.75 -15.50
N TRP A 30 -8.86 2.83 -16.44
CA TRP A 30 -9.07 1.39 -16.17
C TRP A 30 -8.06 0.84 -15.15
N PHE A 31 -6.89 1.47 -15.03
CA PHE A 31 -5.89 1.01 -14.05
C PHE A 31 -6.23 1.43 -12.62
N ASP A 32 -6.93 2.54 -12.44
CA ASP A 32 -7.50 2.90 -11.14
C ASP A 32 -8.59 1.89 -10.73
N SER A 33 -9.37 1.41 -11.71
CA SER A 33 -10.37 0.36 -11.50
C SER A 33 -9.76 -1.01 -11.20
N LEU A 34 -8.51 -1.26 -11.60
CA LEU A 34 -7.80 -2.51 -11.32
C LEU A 34 -7.64 -2.73 -9.81
N ASN A 35 -7.37 -1.68 -9.03
CA ASN A 35 -7.30 -1.76 -7.57
C ASN A 35 -8.64 -2.23 -6.98
N ALA A 36 -9.75 -1.59 -7.37
CA ALA A 36 -11.08 -1.98 -6.90
C ALA A 36 -11.43 -3.43 -7.26
N LEU A 37 -11.09 -3.85 -8.47
CA LEU A 37 -11.33 -5.22 -8.95
C LEU A 37 -10.48 -6.24 -8.19
N CYS A 38 -9.21 -5.92 -7.94
CA CYS A 38 -8.33 -6.72 -7.10
C CYS A 38 -8.86 -6.83 -5.66
N CYS A 39 -9.37 -5.74 -5.08
CA CYS A 39 -9.96 -5.75 -3.74
C CYS A 39 -11.17 -6.67 -3.66
N ILE A 40 -12.06 -6.63 -4.65
CA ILE A 40 -13.25 -7.51 -4.70
C ILE A 40 -12.84 -8.98 -4.86
N ALA A 41 -11.86 -9.26 -5.73
CA ALA A 41 -11.43 -10.64 -6.01
C ALA A 41 -10.58 -11.23 -4.88
N LEU A 42 -9.63 -10.46 -4.35
CA LEU A 42 -8.66 -10.93 -3.36
C LEU A 42 -9.17 -10.83 -1.91
N GLY A 43 -10.18 -9.99 -1.64
CA GLY A 43 -10.75 -9.82 -0.30
C GLY A 43 -11.19 -11.13 0.34
N PRO A 44 -12.09 -11.89 -0.30
CA PRO A 44 -12.53 -13.19 0.21
C PRO A 44 -11.38 -14.19 0.35
N VAL A 45 -10.41 -14.17 -0.57
CA VAL A 45 -9.23 -15.06 -0.54
C VAL A 45 -8.35 -14.76 0.66
N LEU A 46 -8.05 -13.48 0.90
CA LEU A 46 -7.27 -13.05 2.06
C LEU A 46 -8.00 -13.32 3.37
N ALA A 47 -9.31 -13.08 3.44
CA ALA A 47 -10.12 -13.39 4.60
C ALA A 47 -10.07 -14.90 4.92
N ALA A 48 -10.27 -15.75 3.92
CA ALA A 48 -10.16 -17.21 4.07
C ALA A 48 -8.75 -17.64 4.52
N TYR A 49 -7.71 -17.02 3.94
CA TYR A 49 -6.32 -17.30 4.34
C TYR A 49 -6.06 -16.94 5.81
N TRP A 50 -6.49 -15.76 6.26
CA TRP A 50 -6.31 -15.35 7.66
C TRP A 50 -7.11 -16.22 8.62
N THR A 51 -8.35 -16.57 8.29
CA THR A 51 -9.18 -17.49 9.09
C THR A 51 -8.53 -18.87 9.21
N LYS A 52 -8.05 -19.42 8.10
CA LYS A 52 -7.35 -20.71 8.09
C LYS A 52 -6.08 -20.66 8.92
N ARG A 53 -5.34 -19.56 8.85
CA ARG A 53 -4.12 -19.38 9.62
C ARG A 53 -4.41 -19.25 11.12
N ALA A 54 -5.42 -18.48 11.51
CA ALA A 54 -5.82 -18.32 12.90
C ALA A 54 -6.20 -19.66 13.54
N ASN A 55 -6.83 -20.55 12.79
CA ASN A 55 -7.21 -21.90 13.23
C ASN A 55 -6.08 -22.93 13.15
N SER A 56 -4.87 -22.54 12.72
CA SER A 56 -3.74 -23.45 12.60
C SER A 56 -2.96 -23.54 13.93
N PRO A 57 -2.17 -24.62 14.16
CA PRO A 57 -1.32 -24.74 15.35
C PRO A 57 -0.30 -23.62 15.53
N LYS A 58 0.00 -22.86 14.45
CA LYS A 58 0.92 -21.72 14.47
C LYS A 58 0.27 -20.43 14.96
N GLY A 59 -1.06 -20.45 15.16
CA GLY A 59 -1.82 -19.28 15.58
C GLY A 59 -1.91 -18.16 14.53
N ASP A 60 -2.65 -17.12 14.86
CA ASP A 60 -2.74 -15.91 14.02
C ASP A 60 -1.46 -15.06 14.14
N LEU A 61 -1.22 -14.25 13.12
CA LEU A 61 -0.19 -13.22 13.21
C LEU A 61 -0.71 -12.04 14.03
N SER A 62 0.17 -11.47 14.85
CA SER A 62 -0.14 -10.23 15.53
C SER A 62 -0.53 -9.13 14.55
N MET A 63 -1.29 -8.16 15.03
CA MET A 63 -1.70 -7.00 14.23
C MET A 63 -0.49 -6.25 13.67
N PHE A 64 0.56 -6.09 14.47
CA PHE A 64 1.80 -5.41 14.06
C PHE A 64 2.54 -6.16 12.96
N LYS A 65 2.58 -7.49 13.00
CA LYS A 65 3.18 -8.32 11.93
C LYS A 65 2.36 -8.27 10.64
N LYS A 66 1.03 -8.25 10.72
CA LYS A 66 0.16 -8.08 9.55
C LYS A 66 0.41 -6.72 8.90
N THR A 67 0.48 -5.66 9.71
CA THR A 67 0.80 -4.30 9.25
C THR A 67 2.18 -4.24 8.58
N ALA A 68 3.20 -4.81 9.23
CA ALA A 68 4.54 -4.89 8.67
C ALA A 68 4.58 -5.65 7.34
N LEU A 69 3.84 -6.75 7.22
CA LEU A 69 3.71 -7.51 5.98
C LEU A 69 3.09 -6.66 4.86
N GLY A 70 2.04 -5.91 5.16
CA GLY A 70 1.43 -4.97 4.22
C GLY A 70 2.43 -3.92 3.74
N MET A 71 3.22 -3.34 4.66
CA MET A 71 4.27 -2.38 4.33
C MET A 71 5.37 -3.00 3.45
N LEU A 72 5.80 -4.22 3.74
CA LEU A 72 6.79 -4.94 2.93
C LEU A 72 6.29 -5.19 1.50
N LEU A 73 5.01 -5.54 1.34
CA LEU A 73 4.38 -5.72 0.03
C LEU A 73 4.29 -4.40 -0.74
N LEU A 74 3.90 -3.31 -0.07
CA LEU A 74 3.89 -1.97 -0.68
C LEU A 74 5.30 -1.52 -1.08
N GLY A 75 6.29 -1.75 -0.23
CA GLY A 75 7.69 -1.46 -0.56
C GLY A 75 8.20 -2.28 -1.75
N ALA A 76 7.81 -3.57 -1.84
CA ALA A 76 8.11 -4.40 -2.99
C ALA A 76 7.45 -3.87 -4.28
N ALA A 77 6.21 -3.36 -4.20
CA ALA A 77 5.56 -2.73 -5.35
C ALA A 77 6.33 -1.50 -5.85
N PHE A 78 6.84 -0.66 -4.96
CA PHE A 78 7.72 0.46 -5.33
C PHE A 78 9.06 -0.03 -5.93
N GLY A 79 9.61 -1.13 -5.43
CA GLY A 79 10.79 -1.77 -6.01
C GLY A 79 10.54 -2.25 -7.45
N VAL A 80 9.39 -2.86 -7.70
CA VAL A 80 8.97 -3.26 -9.06
C VAL A 80 8.77 -2.04 -9.96
N MET A 81 8.23 -0.92 -9.43
CA MET A 81 8.13 0.34 -10.18
C MET A 81 9.50 0.89 -10.56
N ALA A 82 10.45 0.90 -9.61
CA ALA A 82 11.81 1.35 -9.89
C ALA A 82 12.48 0.48 -10.96
N LEU A 83 12.30 -0.84 -10.87
CA LEU A 83 12.82 -1.79 -11.85
C LEU A 83 12.19 -1.58 -13.23
N ALA A 84 10.89 -1.40 -13.30
CA ALA A 84 10.17 -1.13 -14.54
C ALA A 84 10.69 0.15 -15.22
N GLU A 85 11.00 1.18 -14.43
CA GLU A 85 11.54 2.43 -14.92
C GLU A 85 12.96 2.26 -15.50
N VAL A 86 13.81 1.47 -14.82
CA VAL A 86 15.16 1.14 -15.31
C VAL A 86 15.11 0.31 -16.59
N VAL A 87 14.25 -0.71 -16.63
CA VAL A 87 14.11 -1.59 -17.79
C VAL A 87 13.52 -0.86 -19.00
N ARG A 88 12.63 0.09 -18.76
CA ARG A 88 12.04 0.93 -19.81
C ARG A 88 13.11 1.79 -20.52
N GLY A 89 14.07 2.35 -19.78
CA GLY A 89 15.02 3.33 -20.28
C GLY A 89 14.30 4.54 -20.89
N ASP A 90 14.67 4.93 -22.10
CA ASP A 90 14.03 6.02 -22.86
C ASP A 90 12.79 5.55 -23.65
N GLY A 91 12.48 4.23 -23.59
CA GLY A 91 11.34 3.64 -24.27
C GLY A 91 10.08 3.66 -23.42
N GLN A 92 9.12 2.86 -23.85
CA GLN A 92 7.83 2.71 -23.17
C GLN A 92 7.80 1.43 -22.34
N ALA A 93 7.19 1.48 -21.15
CA ALA A 93 7.06 0.30 -20.30
C ALA A 93 5.97 -0.64 -20.83
N ASN A 94 6.22 -1.95 -20.72
CA ASN A 94 5.21 -2.96 -21.05
C ASN A 94 4.04 -2.90 -20.05
N LEU A 95 2.83 -3.11 -20.55
CA LEU A 95 1.60 -3.13 -19.77
C LEU A 95 1.65 -4.10 -18.57
N MET A 96 2.35 -5.22 -18.69
CA MET A 96 2.48 -6.21 -17.63
C MET A 96 3.10 -5.63 -16.34
N TRP A 97 3.97 -4.64 -16.46
CA TRP A 97 4.57 -3.98 -15.28
C TRP A 97 3.51 -3.30 -14.43
N ILE A 98 2.56 -2.59 -15.06
CA ILE A 98 1.51 -1.89 -14.33
C ILE A 98 0.54 -2.87 -13.67
N VAL A 99 0.19 -3.94 -14.37
CA VAL A 99 -0.69 -4.98 -13.80
C VAL A 99 -0.03 -5.60 -12.58
N MET A 100 1.26 -5.93 -12.66
CA MET A 100 2.02 -6.52 -11.54
C MET A 100 2.13 -5.57 -10.35
N VAL A 101 2.46 -4.31 -10.60
CA VAL A 101 2.49 -3.25 -9.56
C VAL A 101 1.11 -3.07 -8.96
N GLY A 102 0.06 -2.99 -9.78
CA GLY A 102 -1.33 -2.83 -9.34
C GLY A 102 -1.78 -3.97 -8.41
N ILE A 103 -1.48 -5.22 -8.77
CA ILE A 103 -1.78 -6.38 -7.90
C ILE A 103 -1.02 -6.31 -6.59
N LEU A 104 0.30 -6.05 -6.62
CA LEU A 104 1.12 -5.96 -5.41
C LEU A 104 0.65 -4.83 -4.48
N MET A 105 0.35 -3.66 -5.04
CA MET A 105 -0.18 -2.54 -4.27
C MET A 105 -1.54 -2.87 -3.65
N SER A 106 -2.45 -3.47 -4.42
CA SER A 106 -3.77 -3.86 -3.93
C SER A 106 -3.67 -4.89 -2.80
N VAL A 107 -2.82 -5.91 -2.93
CA VAL A 107 -2.61 -6.90 -1.86
C VAL A 107 -2.02 -6.24 -0.61
N GLY A 108 -0.99 -5.40 -0.77
CA GLY A 108 -0.38 -4.67 0.34
C GLY A 108 -1.38 -3.76 1.05
N GLU A 109 -2.17 -3.02 0.30
CA GLU A 109 -3.22 -2.14 0.82
C GLU A 109 -4.29 -2.93 1.58
N MET A 110 -4.75 -4.05 1.05
CA MET A 110 -5.77 -4.89 1.69
C MET A 110 -5.29 -5.54 2.98
N VAL A 111 -3.99 -5.81 3.09
CA VAL A 111 -3.40 -6.31 4.34
C VAL A 111 -3.26 -5.18 5.36
N PHE A 112 -2.92 -3.97 4.91
CA PHE A 112 -2.64 -2.82 5.77
C PHE A 112 -3.89 -2.01 6.18
N SER A 113 -4.76 -1.65 5.24
CA SER A 113 -5.86 -0.70 5.47
C SER A 113 -6.90 -1.14 6.50
N PRO A 114 -7.39 -2.41 6.51
CA PRO A 114 -8.36 -2.83 7.51
C PRO A 114 -7.79 -2.82 8.93
N LEU A 115 -6.47 -2.98 9.07
CA LEU A 115 -5.81 -3.01 10.37
C LEU A 115 -5.77 -1.63 11.03
N GLY A 116 -5.62 -0.55 10.26
CA GLY A 116 -5.64 0.81 10.80
C GLY A 116 -6.95 1.13 11.50
N ASN A 117 -8.08 0.89 10.83
CA ASN A 117 -9.40 1.09 11.43
C ASN A 117 -9.66 0.15 12.61
N SER A 118 -9.25 -1.10 12.51
CA SER A 118 -9.38 -2.10 13.58
C SER A 118 -8.53 -1.72 14.80
N PHE A 119 -7.32 -1.20 14.58
CA PHE A 119 -6.45 -0.69 15.65
C PHE A 119 -7.11 0.46 16.41
N ILE A 120 -7.58 1.48 15.68
CA ILE A 120 -8.26 2.64 16.28
C ILE A 120 -9.48 2.20 17.07
N SER A 121 -10.33 1.32 16.52
CA SER A 121 -11.54 0.87 17.20
C SER A 121 -11.26 0.04 18.46
N LYS A 122 -10.13 -0.68 18.50
CA LYS A 122 -9.76 -1.53 19.62
C LYS A 122 -9.11 -0.76 20.78
N PHE A 123 -8.30 0.25 20.46
CA PHE A 123 -7.47 0.95 21.45
C PHE A 123 -7.92 2.38 21.77
N SER A 124 -8.96 2.89 21.10
CA SER A 124 -9.46 4.23 21.41
C SER A 124 -10.53 4.19 22.50
N PRO A 125 -10.41 5.02 23.54
CA PRO A 125 -11.46 5.18 24.54
C PRO A 125 -12.79 5.58 23.89
N ALA A 126 -13.91 5.02 24.36
CA ALA A 126 -15.25 5.25 23.79
C ALA A 126 -15.60 6.73 23.62
N LYS A 127 -15.13 7.60 24.53
CA LYS A 127 -15.40 9.05 24.51
C LYS A 127 -14.80 9.76 23.30
N VAL A 128 -13.67 9.28 22.75
CA VAL A 128 -12.93 9.91 21.66
C VAL A 128 -12.87 9.04 20.40
N LEU A 129 -13.52 7.86 20.41
CA LEU A 129 -13.48 6.92 19.31
C LEU A 129 -13.89 7.55 17.97
N GLY A 130 -14.96 8.35 17.96
CA GLY A 130 -15.42 9.03 16.74
C GLY A 130 -14.37 10.03 16.19
N LEU A 131 -13.67 10.74 17.07
CA LEU A 131 -12.59 11.64 16.68
C LEU A 131 -11.42 10.86 16.11
N MET A 132 -11.00 9.79 16.76
CA MET A 132 -9.88 8.94 16.32
C MET A 132 -10.17 8.26 14.99
N MET A 133 -11.39 7.80 14.76
CA MET A 133 -11.84 7.28 13.46
C MET A 133 -11.79 8.34 12.36
N GLY A 134 -11.97 9.63 12.68
CA GLY A 134 -11.81 10.74 11.75
C GLY A 134 -10.36 11.10 11.44
N VAL A 135 -9.43 10.85 12.37
CA VAL A 135 -7.99 11.13 12.19
C VAL A 135 -7.38 10.28 11.08
N TRP A 136 -7.82 9.04 10.93
CA TRP A 136 -7.34 8.14 9.89
C TRP A 136 -7.56 8.68 8.45
N PRO A 137 -8.79 8.98 8.02
CA PRO A 137 -9.00 9.56 6.69
C PRO A 137 -8.37 10.95 6.54
N PHE A 138 -8.24 11.71 7.61
CA PHE A 138 -7.52 12.98 7.60
C PHE A 138 -6.02 12.79 7.33
N ALA A 139 -5.39 11.79 7.94
CA ALA A 139 -4.01 11.42 7.65
C ALA A 139 -3.83 10.97 6.19
N VAL A 140 -4.77 10.21 5.65
CA VAL A 140 -4.79 9.81 4.22
C VAL A 140 -4.92 11.03 3.31
N PHE A 141 -5.76 12.01 3.68
CA PHE A 141 -5.88 13.28 2.94
C PHE A 141 -4.55 14.06 2.92
N ILE A 142 -3.89 14.21 4.08
CA ILE A 142 -2.58 14.87 4.17
C ILE A 142 -1.56 14.13 3.31
N ALA A 143 -1.49 12.80 3.42
CA ALA A 143 -0.59 11.98 2.62
C ALA A 143 -0.82 12.18 1.11
N GLY A 144 -2.08 12.23 0.67
CA GLY A 144 -2.44 12.51 -0.71
C GLY A 144 -1.99 13.88 -1.20
N LYS A 145 -2.08 14.91 -0.35
CA LYS A 145 -1.55 16.25 -0.67
C LYS A 145 -0.03 16.26 -0.74
N CYS A 146 0.64 15.64 0.24
CA CYS A 146 2.09 15.51 0.25
C CYS A 146 2.60 14.74 -0.98
N TYR A 147 1.85 13.73 -1.42
CA TYR A 147 2.20 12.95 -2.61
C TYR A 147 2.25 13.83 -3.87
N GLY A 148 1.32 14.77 -4.05
CA GLY A 148 1.33 15.70 -5.19
C GLY A 148 2.60 16.57 -5.21
N TYR A 149 2.97 17.16 -4.09
CA TYR A 149 4.20 17.96 -3.97
C TYR A 149 5.47 17.12 -4.14
N LEU A 150 5.49 15.94 -3.53
CA LEU A 150 6.59 14.99 -3.67
C LEU A 150 6.75 14.57 -5.13
N TYR A 151 5.64 14.29 -5.81
CA TYR A 151 5.65 13.95 -7.23
C TYR A 151 6.24 15.08 -8.09
N GLU A 152 5.81 16.32 -7.89
CA GLU A 152 6.35 17.49 -8.60
C GLU A 152 7.86 17.66 -8.37
N PHE A 153 8.30 17.45 -7.13
CA PHE A 153 9.72 17.49 -6.79
C PHE A 153 10.50 16.36 -7.49
N LEU A 154 10.00 15.14 -7.42
CA LEU A 154 10.64 13.95 -7.99
C LEU A 154 10.62 13.94 -9.53
N SER A 155 9.64 14.59 -10.17
CA SER A 155 9.58 14.71 -11.63
C SER A 155 10.74 15.50 -12.23
N LYS A 156 11.44 16.31 -11.41
CA LYS A 156 12.66 17.04 -11.80
C LYS A 156 13.90 16.15 -11.87
N TYR A 157 13.81 14.94 -11.31
CA TYR A 157 14.87 13.93 -11.24
C TYR A 157 14.41 12.65 -11.94
N SER A 158 15.29 11.66 -12.03
CA SER A 158 14.90 10.34 -12.53
C SER A 158 13.94 9.65 -11.56
N PHE A 159 12.88 9.04 -12.08
CA PHE A 159 11.86 8.36 -11.27
C PHE A 159 12.39 7.07 -10.61
N ALA A 160 13.31 6.35 -11.27
CA ALA A 160 13.83 5.08 -10.75
C ALA A 160 14.45 5.22 -9.35
N PRO A 161 15.42 6.13 -9.09
CA PRO A 161 15.97 6.31 -7.75
C PRO A 161 14.93 6.83 -6.77
N ALA A 162 13.97 7.65 -7.21
CA ALA A 162 12.89 8.15 -6.38
C ALA A 162 12.02 7.03 -5.83
N TYR A 163 11.57 6.11 -6.69
CA TYR A 163 10.81 4.94 -6.27
C TYR A 163 11.62 3.99 -5.39
N ALA A 164 12.91 3.80 -5.70
CA ALA A 164 13.80 2.98 -4.88
C ALA A 164 13.95 3.54 -3.46
N VAL A 165 14.09 4.87 -3.32
CA VAL A 165 14.19 5.53 -2.00
C VAL A 165 12.88 5.39 -1.23
N VAL A 166 11.73 5.71 -1.84
CA VAL A 166 10.43 5.59 -1.18
C VAL A 166 10.17 4.14 -0.78
N GLY A 167 10.38 3.18 -1.69
CA GLY A 167 10.25 1.76 -1.41
C GLY A 167 11.18 1.30 -0.29
N GLY A 168 12.44 1.76 -0.30
CA GLY A 168 13.42 1.47 0.76
C GLY A 168 12.99 1.98 2.13
N ILE A 169 12.45 3.20 2.22
CA ILE A 169 11.92 3.75 3.47
C ILE A 169 10.75 2.90 3.97
N VAL A 170 9.80 2.56 3.10
CA VAL A 170 8.63 1.75 3.48
C VAL A 170 9.05 0.36 3.94
N VAL A 171 10.00 -0.28 3.26
CA VAL A 171 10.56 -1.58 3.67
C VAL A 171 11.26 -1.45 5.02
N ALA A 172 12.10 -0.43 5.22
CA ALA A 172 12.80 -0.21 6.49
C ALA A 172 11.80 -0.04 7.65
N CYS A 173 10.75 0.76 7.48
CA CYS A 173 9.68 0.91 8.46
C CYS A 173 8.97 -0.43 8.73
N GLY A 174 8.68 -1.22 7.71
CA GLY A 174 8.08 -2.55 7.84
C GLY A 174 8.98 -3.51 8.64
N VAL A 175 10.29 -3.52 8.37
CA VAL A 175 11.26 -4.36 9.10
C VAL A 175 11.38 -3.92 10.56
N VAL A 176 11.44 -2.61 10.83
CA VAL A 176 11.47 -2.08 12.19
C VAL A 176 10.22 -2.51 12.96
N LEU A 177 9.04 -2.33 12.35
CA LEU A 177 7.77 -2.73 12.97
C LEU A 177 7.72 -4.24 13.23
N TRP A 178 8.21 -5.05 12.30
CA TRP A 178 8.32 -6.50 12.48
C TRP A 178 9.21 -6.89 13.64
N SER A 179 10.37 -6.22 13.77
CA SER A 179 11.33 -6.48 14.86
C SER A 179 10.80 -6.06 16.24
N MET A 180 9.98 -5.01 16.27
CA MET A 180 9.37 -4.48 17.50
C MET A 180 8.09 -5.18 17.91
N ASP A 181 7.58 -6.11 17.12
CA ASP A 181 6.30 -6.79 17.34
C ASP A 181 6.09 -7.32 18.76
N LYS A 182 7.09 -8.04 19.28
CA LYS A 182 6.99 -8.62 20.64
C LYS A 182 6.83 -7.54 21.71
N LYS A 183 7.64 -6.47 21.62
CA LYS A 183 7.62 -5.36 22.57
C LYS A 183 6.30 -4.58 22.50
N LEU A 184 5.79 -4.38 21.29
CA LEU A 184 4.52 -3.66 21.10
C LEU A 184 3.33 -4.48 21.59
N ASN A 185 3.33 -5.81 21.40
CA ASN A 185 2.25 -6.66 21.90
C ASN A 185 2.22 -6.71 23.43
N THR A 186 3.38 -6.79 24.12
CA THR A 186 3.40 -6.76 25.60
C THR A 186 2.87 -5.43 26.14
N LEU A 187 3.24 -4.29 25.56
CA LEU A 187 2.73 -2.98 25.99
C LEU A 187 1.21 -2.87 25.86
N VAL A 188 0.66 -3.47 24.79
CA VAL A 188 -0.79 -3.46 24.55
C VAL A 188 -1.52 -4.41 25.50
N GLU A 189 -0.91 -5.55 25.87
CA GLU A 189 -1.48 -6.49 26.83
C GLU A 189 -1.49 -5.88 28.22
N ASP A 190 -0.40 -5.25 28.66
CA ASP A 190 -0.28 -4.57 29.95
C ASP A 190 -1.34 -3.46 30.10
N GLU A 191 -1.56 -2.63 29.06
CA GLU A 191 -2.54 -1.56 29.07
C GLU A 191 -3.99 -2.09 29.19
N ASN A 192 -4.31 -3.18 28.51
CA ASN A 192 -5.63 -3.82 28.62
C ASN A 192 -5.89 -4.43 30.01
N GLU A 193 -4.86 -4.97 30.68
CA GLU A 193 -4.98 -5.49 32.04
C GLU A 193 -5.21 -4.34 33.04
N ASP A 194 -4.52 -3.22 32.90
CA ASP A 194 -4.69 -2.03 33.76
C ASP A 194 -6.07 -1.41 33.59
N GLU A 195 -6.62 -1.35 32.35
CA GLU A 195 -7.99 -0.87 32.14
C GLU A 195 -9.04 -1.81 32.75
N ALA A 196 -8.82 -3.13 32.67
CA ALA A 196 -9.73 -4.11 33.26
C ALA A 196 -9.73 -4.09 34.81
N LEU A 197 -8.61 -3.68 35.43
CA LEU A 197 -8.50 -3.55 36.88
C LEU A 197 -9.14 -2.26 37.42
N ASN A 198 -9.27 -1.24 36.56
CA ASN A 198 -9.81 0.09 36.89
C ASN A 198 -11.28 0.31 36.51
N ALA A 199 -11.94 -0.70 35.88
CA ALA A 199 -13.34 -0.68 35.45
C ALA A 199 -14.26 -1.42 36.44
#